data_a6ec16fa995df82d34e10fb7c2ed9b95
#
_entry.id   a6ec16fa995df82d34e10fb7c2ed9b95
#
_cell.length_a   1.000
_cell.length_b   1.000
_cell.length_c   1.000
_cell.angle_alpha   90.00
_cell.angle_beta   90.00
_cell.angle_gamma   90.00
#
_symmetry.space_group_name_H-M   'P 1'
#
loop_
_entity.id
_entity.type
_entity.pdbx_description
1 polymer ?
#
loop_
_entity_poly.entity_id
_entity_poly.type
_entity_poly.pdbx_seq_one_letter_code
_entity_poly.pdbx_strand_id
1 'polypeptide(L)'
;MKKFFVALATFLATFTLVACHKNNSSSDTKQADLSSMPKITGFSYEGDIPKNPKKVVNFAYSYTGYLLELGVNVSSYSLDLEKNNPAFEKQLDKAVHLTSDDTEAIAAQKPDLIIAFSTDSNLAQLKAIAPVLVIDYGKNNYLEMMTALGKVFDKEDKAKEWLNQWEEKTKATKEELSQYIDPSSTFTIMDFYDKDIYLYGKNWGRGGELIYDALGYAAPQKVQEDVFPAGWLNISQEVLGDYVGDYLVVNTSKDSQNVAASLKESDVWNNLSAVKNKHVLEVDENLFYFSDPLSLDKQLDVFVTAINELNA
;
A
#
# COMPACT_ATOMS: atom_id res chain seq x y z
N MET A 1 94.45 0.11 22.86
CA MET A 1 95.61 -0.41 22.05
C MET A 1 94.99 -1.21 20.89
N LYS A 2 95.58 -0.98 19.77
CA LYS A 2 95.42 -1.67 18.46
C LYS A 2 94.17 -1.39 17.65
N LYS A 3 94.36 -0.52 16.70
CA LYS A 3 93.74 -0.29 15.41
C LYS A 3 93.85 -1.56 14.56
N PHE A 4 92.79 -1.85 13.73
CA PHE A 4 93.05 -2.39 12.40
C PHE A 4 91.98 -1.94 11.46
N PHE A 5 92.44 -1.28 10.40
CA PHE A 5 91.76 -0.96 9.14
C PHE A 5 91.64 -2.25 8.31
N VAL A 6 90.57 -2.39 7.47
CA VAL A 6 90.64 -2.89 6.08
C VAL A 6 89.30 -2.73 5.37
N ALA A 7 89.40 -1.93 4.44
CA ALA A 7 89.10 -2.08 3.01
C ALA A 7 87.62 -2.24 2.57
N LEU A 8 87.23 -1.22 1.89
CA LEU A 8 86.09 -0.98 0.97
C LEU A 8 86.13 -1.98 -0.22
N ALA A 9 85.04 -2.72 -0.46
CA ALA A 9 84.75 -3.35 -1.76
C ALA A 9 83.32 -3.05 -2.16
N THR A 10 83.23 -2.13 -3.07
CA THR A 10 82.01 -1.79 -3.78
C THR A 10 81.55 -2.91 -4.70
N PHE A 11 80.38 -3.53 -4.40
CA PHE A 11 79.74 -4.45 -5.30
C PHE A 11 78.45 -3.76 -5.76
N LEU A 12 78.44 -3.33 -7.00
CA LEU A 12 77.28 -2.76 -7.69
C LEU A 12 76.37 -3.93 -8.13
N ALA A 13 75.34 -4.24 -7.34
CA ALA A 13 74.33 -5.18 -7.71
C ALA A 13 73.13 -4.40 -8.26
N THR A 14 72.92 -4.47 -9.54
CA THR A 14 71.71 -3.98 -10.24
C THR A 14 70.53 -4.85 -9.83
N PHE A 15 69.72 -4.32 -8.91
CA PHE A 15 68.41 -4.90 -8.62
C PHE A 15 67.41 -4.46 -9.69
N THR A 16 67.03 -5.37 -10.59
CA THR A 16 65.86 -5.23 -11.45
C THR A 16 64.61 -5.34 -10.58
N LEU A 17 63.94 -4.23 -10.38
CA LEU A 17 62.60 -4.18 -9.77
C LEU A 17 61.61 -4.85 -10.72
N VAL A 18 61.25 -6.12 -10.44
CA VAL A 18 60.04 -6.74 -10.96
C VAL A 18 58.91 -6.10 -10.20
N ALA A 19 58.20 -5.17 -10.84
CA ALA A 19 56.93 -4.62 -10.39
C ALA A 19 55.90 -5.75 -10.40
N CYS A 20 55.63 -6.36 -9.27
CA CYS A 20 54.43 -7.13 -9.07
C CYS A 20 53.24 -6.18 -9.17
N HIS A 21 52.58 -6.23 -10.30
CA HIS A 21 51.28 -5.62 -10.48
C HIS A 21 50.31 -6.35 -9.53
N LYS A 22 50.06 -5.78 -8.34
CA LYS A 22 48.94 -6.13 -7.52
C LYS A 22 47.71 -5.70 -8.29
N ASN A 23 47.01 -6.65 -8.91
CA ASN A 23 45.61 -6.44 -9.27
C ASN A 23 44.83 -6.08 -7.99
N ASN A 24 44.71 -4.80 -7.72
CA ASN A 24 43.62 -4.30 -6.90
C ASN A 24 42.34 -4.59 -7.69
N SER A 25 41.66 -5.66 -7.36
CA SER A 25 40.25 -5.79 -7.60
C SER A 25 39.60 -4.74 -6.71
N SER A 26 39.58 -3.47 -7.18
CA SER A 26 38.57 -2.53 -6.74
C SER A 26 37.25 -3.18 -7.17
N SER A 27 36.47 -3.62 -6.21
CA SER A 27 35.04 -3.80 -6.40
C SER A 27 34.51 -2.42 -6.78
N ASP A 28 34.50 -2.12 -8.07
CA ASP A 28 33.65 -1.09 -8.62
C ASP A 28 32.21 -1.52 -8.32
N THR A 29 31.71 -1.10 -7.17
CA THR A 29 30.28 -0.96 -6.95
C THR A 29 29.86 0.06 -8.01
N LYS A 30 29.41 -0.40 -9.16
CA LYS A 30 28.74 0.44 -10.15
C LYS A 30 27.62 1.14 -9.38
N GLN A 31 27.79 2.42 -9.17
CA GLN A 31 26.71 3.26 -8.64
C GLN A 31 25.57 3.12 -9.62
N ALA A 32 24.38 2.70 -9.15
CA ALA A 32 23.19 2.53 -9.96
C ALA A 32 22.94 3.81 -10.75
N ASP A 33 22.71 3.70 -12.05
CA ASP A 33 22.32 4.84 -12.87
C ASP A 33 20.83 5.12 -12.69
N LEU A 34 20.52 5.88 -11.63
CA LEU A 34 19.15 6.29 -11.30
C LEU A 34 18.60 7.36 -12.25
N SER A 35 19.40 7.86 -13.20
CA SER A 35 18.97 8.91 -14.13
C SER A 35 17.86 8.45 -15.08
N SER A 36 17.72 7.14 -15.31
CA SER A 36 16.70 6.52 -16.13
C SER A 36 15.38 6.23 -15.39
N MET A 37 15.37 6.34 -14.05
CA MET A 37 14.17 6.07 -13.26
C MET A 37 13.18 7.25 -13.34
N PRO A 38 11.85 6.97 -13.42
CA PRO A 38 10.85 8.01 -13.48
C PRO A 38 10.85 8.84 -12.18
N LYS A 39 10.82 10.17 -12.33
CA LYS A 39 10.69 11.08 -11.19
C LYS A 39 9.22 11.13 -10.77
N ILE A 40 8.91 10.48 -9.66
CA ILE A 40 7.55 10.39 -9.10
C ILE A 40 7.58 10.99 -7.70
N THR A 41 6.60 11.84 -7.40
CA THR A 41 6.45 12.41 -6.05
C THR A 41 6.27 11.29 -5.03
N GLY A 42 7.00 11.36 -3.91
CA GLY A 42 6.93 10.36 -2.86
C GLY A 42 7.64 9.02 -3.16
N PHE A 43 8.36 8.90 -4.31
CA PHE A 43 9.16 7.72 -4.60
C PHE A 43 10.65 8.04 -4.48
N SER A 44 11.39 7.11 -3.89
CA SER A 44 12.85 7.10 -3.96
C SER A 44 13.37 5.71 -4.29
N TYR A 45 14.53 5.66 -4.94
CA TYR A 45 15.10 4.46 -5.51
C TYR A 45 16.49 4.22 -4.92
N GLU A 46 16.71 3.03 -4.39
CA GLU A 46 17.99 2.63 -3.81
C GLU A 46 18.50 1.38 -4.53
N GLY A 47 19.57 1.57 -5.30
CA GLY A 47 20.09 0.53 -6.21
C GLY A 47 19.35 0.48 -7.55
N ASP A 48 19.74 -0.48 -8.40
CA ASP A 48 19.18 -0.68 -9.74
C ASP A 48 17.82 -1.38 -9.65
N ILE A 49 16.74 -0.62 -9.77
CA ILE A 49 15.37 -1.16 -9.73
C ILE A 49 15.06 -1.91 -11.04
N PRO A 50 14.78 -3.21 -10.99
CA PRO A 50 14.45 -3.97 -12.20
C PRO A 50 13.04 -3.61 -12.70
N LYS A 51 12.91 -3.36 -14.01
CA LYS A 51 11.62 -3.06 -14.64
C LYS A 51 10.67 -4.27 -14.65
N ASN A 52 11.23 -5.48 -14.72
CA ASN A 52 10.49 -6.74 -14.70
C ASN A 52 11.05 -7.65 -13.59
N PRO A 53 10.82 -7.31 -12.32
CA PRO A 53 11.30 -8.11 -11.20
C PRO A 53 10.67 -9.52 -11.24
N LYS A 54 11.47 -10.52 -10.88
CA LYS A 54 11.02 -11.92 -10.86
C LYS A 54 10.56 -12.34 -9.46
N LYS A 55 11.06 -11.65 -8.43
CA LYS A 55 10.74 -11.95 -7.05
C LYS A 55 10.74 -10.68 -6.21
N VAL A 56 9.56 -10.15 -5.94
CA VAL A 56 9.38 -8.94 -5.14
C VAL A 56 8.99 -9.30 -3.72
N VAL A 57 9.75 -8.81 -2.74
CA VAL A 57 9.34 -8.75 -1.34
C VAL A 57 8.70 -7.38 -1.09
N ASN A 58 7.44 -7.36 -0.70
CA ASN A 58 6.68 -6.12 -0.52
C ASN A 58 6.28 -5.90 0.94
N PHE A 59 6.75 -4.80 1.52
CA PHE A 59 6.35 -4.30 2.84
C PHE A 59 5.45 -3.07 2.76
N ALA A 60 5.30 -2.49 1.57
CA ALA A 60 4.33 -1.45 1.30
C ALA A 60 2.96 -2.06 0.97
N TYR A 61 2.39 -2.75 1.94
CA TYR A 61 1.21 -3.62 1.85
C TYR A 61 0.00 -2.99 1.14
N SER A 62 -0.20 -1.68 1.27
CA SER A 62 -1.29 -0.97 0.58
C SER A 62 -1.19 -1.04 -0.95
N TYR A 63 -0.03 -1.45 -1.48
CA TYR A 63 0.22 -1.47 -2.93
C TYR A 63 0.32 -2.87 -3.52
N THR A 64 0.08 -3.93 -2.74
CA THR A 64 0.12 -5.32 -3.20
C THR A 64 -0.81 -5.56 -4.38
N GLY A 65 -2.07 -5.15 -4.31
CA GLY A 65 -3.02 -5.35 -5.40
C GLY A 65 -2.68 -4.56 -6.68
N TYR A 66 -2.02 -3.40 -6.57
CA TYR A 66 -1.47 -2.67 -7.75
C TYR A 66 -0.39 -3.48 -8.45
N LEU A 67 0.55 -4.05 -7.67
CA LEU A 67 1.64 -4.86 -8.21
C LEU A 67 1.10 -6.09 -8.91
N LEU A 68 0.15 -6.77 -8.29
CA LEU A 68 -0.52 -7.96 -8.85
C LEU A 68 -1.30 -7.61 -10.11
N GLU A 69 -2.05 -6.49 -10.13
CA GLU A 69 -2.75 -6.02 -11.33
C GLU A 69 -1.76 -5.73 -12.46
N LEU A 70 -0.63 -5.12 -12.20
CA LEU A 70 0.41 -4.89 -13.20
C LEU A 70 1.16 -6.16 -13.62
N GLY A 71 0.89 -7.30 -12.99
CA GLY A 71 1.54 -8.59 -13.28
C GLY A 71 2.94 -8.70 -12.68
N VAL A 72 3.23 -7.94 -11.63
CA VAL A 72 4.46 -8.04 -10.85
C VAL A 72 4.36 -9.23 -9.90
N ASN A 73 5.40 -10.06 -9.85
CA ASN A 73 5.41 -11.26 -9.00
C ASN A 73 5.73 -10.93 -7.55
N VAL A 74 4.71 -10.75 -6.73
CA VAL A 74 4.82 -10.52 -5.28
C VAL A 74 5.02 -11.86 -4.58
N SER A 75 6.13 -12.00 -3.82
CA SER A 75 6.53 -13.25 -3.16
C SER A 75 6.32 -13.25 -1.65
N SER A 76 5.90 -12.13 -1.08
CA SER A 76 5.62 -12.00 0.36
C SER A 76 4.40 -11.13 0.61
N TYR A 77 3.81 -11.29 1.77
CA TYR A 77 2.82 -10.38 2.35
C TYR A 77 3.23 -10.04 3.79
N SER A 78 2.79 -8.92 4.30
CA SER A 78 3.15 -8.45 5.66
C SER A 78 1.95 -8.27 6.60
N LEU A 79 0.74 -8.25 6.07
CA LEU A 79 -0.50 -8.19 6.85
C LEU A 79 -1.41 -9.38 6.53
N ASP A 80 -2.06 -9.93 7.54
CA ASP A 80 -3.07 -10.97 7.35
C ASP A 80 -4.25 -10.47 6.49
N LEU A 81 -4.55 -9.16 6.54
CA LEU A 81 -5.55 -8.53 5.67
C LEU A 81 -5.23 -8.70 4.18
N GLU A 82 -3.93 -8.66 3.78
CA GLU A 82 -3.54 -8.93 2.39
C GLU A 82 -3.84 -10.39 2.01
N LYS A 83 -3.43 -11.33 2.88
CA LYS A 83 -3.62 -12.78 2.64
C LYS A 83 -5.08 -13.18 2.61
N ASN A 84 -5.91 -12.49 3.37
CA ASN A 84 -7.35 -12.76 3.49
C ASN A 84 -8.20 -11.92 2.52
N ASN A 85 -7.58 -11.04 1.72
CA ASN A 85 -8.32 -10.20 0.78
C ASN A 85 -8.92 -11.04 -0.36
N PRO A 86 -10.25 -11.15 -0.45
CA PRO A 86 -10.91 -12.00 -1.44
C PRO A 86 -10.71 -11.56 -2.89
N ALA A 87 -10.17 -10.34 -3.12
CA ALA A 87 -9.85 -9.86 -4.46
C ALA A 87 -8.57 -10.51 -5.03
N PHE A 88 -7.60 -10.86 -4.17
CA PHE A 88 -6.31 -11.39 -4.64
C PHE A 88 -5.69 -12.47 -3.74
N GLU A 89 -6.39 -13.01 -2.75
CA GLU A 89 -5.90 -14.07 -1.84
C GLU A 89 -5.24 -15.24 -2.58
N LYS A 90 -5.85 -15.68 -3.71
CA LYS A 90 -5.33 -16.79 -4.52
C LYS A 90 -4.00 -16.49 -5.19
N GLN A 91 -3.76 -15.23 -5.50
CA GLN A 91 -2.50 -14.79 -6.11
C GLN A 91 -1.35 -14.81 -5.09
N LEU A 92 -1.68 -14.76 -3.78
CA LEU A 92 -0.74 -14.83 -2.66
C LEU A 92 -0.60 -16.25 -2.07
N ASP A 93 -1.14 -17.30 -2.71
CA ASP A 93 -1.08 -18.67 -2.16
C ASP A 93 0.34 -19.18 -1.91
N LYS A 94 1.30 -18.75 -2.71
CA LYS A 94 2.70 -19.11 -2.61
C LYS A 94 3.57 -18.06 -1.93
N ALA A 95 2.98 -16.91 -1.57
CA ALA A 95 3.67 -15.85 -0.89
C ALA A 95 3.91 -16.23 0.58
N VAL A 96 5.02 -15.78 1.14
CA VAL A 96 5.36 -16.03 2.54
C VAL A 96 5.05 -14.82 3.39
N HIS A 97 4.61 -15.03 4.62
CA HIS A 97 4.48 -13.95 5.59
C HIS A 97 5.88 -13.52 6.04
N LEU A 98 6.17 -12.23 5.88
CA LEU A 98 7.44 -11.60 6.30
C LEU A 98 7.15 -10.20 6.85
N THR A 99 7.90 -9.83 7.87
CA THR A 99 8.00 -8.44 8.33
C THR A 99 9.37 -7.87 7.95
N SER A 100 9.54 -6.57 7.95
CA SER A 100 10.83 -5.95 7.61
C SER A 100 11.94 -6.24 8.62
N ASP A 101 11.60 -6.76 9.81
CA ASP A 101 12.53 -7.24 10.84
C ASP A 101 13.18 -8.59 10.48
N ASP A 102 12.54 -9.38 9.60
CA ASP A 102 12.95 -10.75 9.27
C ASP A 102 14.13 -10.80 8.28
N THR A 103 15.18 -10.01 8.48
CA THR A 103 16.27 -9.78 7.52
C THR A 103 16.93 -11.06 6.99
N GLU A 104 17.11 -12.09 7.82
CA GLU A 104 17.67 -13.39 7.40
C GLU A 104 16.70 -14.13 6.47
N ALA A 105 15.41 -14.14 6.81
CA ALA A 105 14.38 -14.78 6.00
C ALA A 105 14.19 -14.03 4.66
N ILE A 106 14.24 -12.70 4.66
CA ILE A 106 14.21 -11.86 3.45
C ILE A 106 15.41 -12.19 2.56
N ALA A 107 16.62 -12.21 3.10
CA ALA A 107 17.82 -12.55 2.35
C ALA A 107 17.79 -13.98 1.78
N ALA A 108 17.21 -14.94 2.53
CA ALA A 108 17.00 -16.31 2.06
C ALA A 108 16.02 -16.42 0.89
N GLN A 109 15.07 -15.47 0.76
CA GLN A 109 14.19 -15.38 -0.39
C GLN A 109 14.93 -15.00 -1.66
N LYS A 110 16.09 -14.35 -1.57
CA LYS A 110 16.86 -13.80 -2.69
C LYS A 110 15.99 -12.92 -3.60
N PRO A 111 15.35 -11.88 -3.04
CA PRO A 111 14.55 -10.97 -3.84
C PRO A 111 15.45 -10.21 -4.83
N ASP A 112 14.91 -9.88 -5.98
CA ASP A 112 15.54 -8.95 -6.91
C ASP A 112 15.01 -7.51 -6.75
N LEU A 113 13.96 -7.35 -5.96
CA LEU A 113 13.41 -6.06 -5.54
C LEU A 113 12.73 -6.18 -4.18
N ILE A 114 12.94 -5.17 -3.34
CA ILE A 114 12.17 -4.93 -2.11
C ILE A 114 11.38 -3.63 -2.29
N ILE A 115 10.12 -3.60 -1.86
CA ILE A 115 9.29 -2.39 -1.81
C ILE A 115 8.94 -2.13 -0.35
N ALA A 116 9.15 -0.90 0.13
CA ALA A 116 8.89 -0.55 1.51
C ALA A 116 8.36 0.88 1.64
N PHE A 117 7.68 1.18 2.74
CA PHE A 117 7.33 2.56 3.08
C PHE A 117 8.55 3.35 3.55
N SER A 118 8.56 4.66 3.33
CA SER A 118 9.62 5.57 3.81
C SER A 118 9.72 5.61 5.33
N THR A 119 8.67 5.23 6.03
CA THR A 119 8.60 5.16 7.50
C THR A 119 9.10 3.85 8.08
N ASP A 120 9.50 2.87 7.23
CA ASP A 120 10.04 1.60 7.70
C ASP A 120 11.38 1.80 8.42
N SER A 121 11.47 1.33 9.66
CA SER A 121 12.67 1.47 10.49
C SER A 121 13.87 0.66 10.01
N ASN A 122 13.63 -0.36 9.17
CA ASN A 122 14.65 -1.32 8.70
C ASN A 122 15.18 -1.02 7.30
N LEU A 123 14.88 0.16 6.73
CA LEU A 123 15.32 0.53 5.36
C LEU A 123 16.81 0.32 5.12
N ALA A 124 17.68 0.63 6.10
CA ALA A 124 19.10 0.46 5.96
C ALA A 124 19.51 -1.02 5.80
N GLN A 125 18.87 -1.91 6.51
CA GLN A 125 19.06 -3.36 6.43
C GLN A 125 18.51 -3.93 5.13
N LEU A 126 17.34 -3.49 4.72
CA LEU A 126 16.70 -3.90 3.45
C LEU A 126 17.57 -3.54 2.23
N LYS A 127 18.14 -2.34 2.22
CA LYS A 127 19.08 -1.87 1.17
C LYS A 127 20.36 -2.72 1.06
N ALA A 128 20.76 -3.38 2.12
CA ALA A 128 21.90 -4.30 2.11
C ALA A 128 21.58 -5.66 1.47
N ILE A 129 20.30 -6.00 1.30
CA ILE A 129 19.84 -7.29 0.77
C ILE A 129 19.57 -7.21 -0.73
N ALA A 130 18.82 -6.20 -1.19
CA ALA A 130 18.42 -6.02 -2.58
C ALA A 130 18.13 -4.54 -2.90
N PRO A 131 17.99 -4.14 -4.18
CA PRO A 131 17.45 -2.84 -4.54
C PRO A 131 16.12 -2.58 -3.84
N VAL A 132 15.89 -1.33 -3.39
CA VAL A 132 14.66 -0.95 -2.68
C VAL A 132 13.94 0.19 -3.39
N LEU A 133 12.69 -0.03 -3.72
CA LEU A 133 11.73 1.03 -4.05
C LEU A 133 11.10 1.52 -2.75
N VAL A 134 11.36 2.76 -2.38
CA VAL A 134 10.80 3.38 -1.17
C VAL A 134 9.65 4.30 -1.55
N ILE A 135 8.51 4.13 -0.88
CA ILE A 135 7.28 4.88 -1.17
C ILE A 135 6.81 5.64 0.07
N ASP A 136 6.60 6.95 -0.08
CA ASP A 136 5.89 7.77 0.90
C ASP A 136 4.39 7.56 0.75
N TYR A 137 3.75 7.02 1.79
CA TYR A 137 2.30 6.82 1.80
C TYR A 137 1.54 8.15 1.66
N GLY A 138 0.45 8.14 0.89
CA GLY A 138 -0.47 9.29 0.76
C GLY A 138 0.04 10.46 -0.10
N LYS A 139 1.19 10.32 -0.80
CA LYS A 139 1.69 11.35 -1.73
C LYS A 139 1.05 11.29 -3.11
N ASN A 140 0.48 10.17 -3.47
CA ASN A 140 -0.27 9.96 -4.70
C ASN A 140 -1.65 9.41 -4.32
N ASN A 141 -2.69 9.89 -4.99
CA ASN A 141 -4.00 9.25 -4.89
C ASN A 141 -3.99 7.89 -5.59
N TYR A 142 -5.08 7.13 -5.47
CA TYR A 142 -5.14 5.76 -5.98
C TYR A 142 -4.96 5.65 -7.50
N LEU A 143 -5.45 6.63 -8.30
CA LEU A 143 -5.28 6.65 -9.76
C LEU A 143 -3.85 7.06 -10.16
N GLU A 144 -3.28 8.04 -9.44
CA GLU A 144 -1.90 8.47 -9.63
C GLU A 144 -0.93 7.35 -9.27
N MET A 145 -1.21 6.55 -8.22
CA MET A 145 -0.40 5.41 -7.82
C MET A 145 -0.38 4.33 -8.91
N MET A 146 -1.52 4.02 -9.54
CA MET A 146 -1.57 3.09 -10.68
C MET A 146 -0.68 3.55 -11.83
N THR A 147 -0.79 4.84 -12.18
CA THR A 147 0.07 5.46 -13.20
C THR A 147 1.55 5.42 -12.82
N ALA A 148 1.87 5.70 -11.55
CA ALA A 148 3.22 5.74 -11.03
C ALA A 148 3.91 4.38 -11.10
N LEU A 149 3.25 3.34 -10.57
CA LEU A 149 3.79 1.97 -10.60
C LEU A 149 3.86 1.41 -12.03
N GLY A 150 2.90 1.77 -12.91
CA GLY A 150 2.97 1.46 -14.34
C GLY A 150 4.27 1.97 -14.97
N LYS A 151 4.66 3.22 -14.68
CA LYS A 151 5.91 3.81 -15.18
C LYS A 151 7.16 3.13 -14.60
N VAL A 152 7.15 2.77 -13.30
CA VAL A 152 8.31 2.11 -12.67
C VAL A 152 8.59 0.75 -13.31
N PHE A 153 7.55 0.00 -13.64
CA PHE A 153 7.66 -1.38 -14.12
C PHE A 153 7.48 -1.55 -15.64
N ASP A 154 7.53 -0.47 -16.45
CA ASP A 154 7.26 -0.49 -17.90
C ASP A 154 5.92 -1.19 -18.24
N LYS A 155 4.86 -0.81 -17.49
CA LYS A 155 3.49 -1.33 -17.63
C LYS A 155 2.46 -0.20 -17.83
N GLU A 156 2.87 0.90 -18.45
CA GLU A 156 2.01 2.08 -18.66
C GLU A 156 0.74 1.73 -19.44
N ASP A 157 0.84 0.86 -20.44
CA ASP A 157 -0.31 0.46 -21.24
C ASP A 157 -1.34 -0.28 -20.37
N LYS A 158 -0.87 -1.18 -19.50
CA LYS A 158 -1.73 -1.92 -18.60
C LYS A 158 -2.37 -1.01 -17.53
N ALA A 159 -1.57 -0.09 -16.98
CA ALA A 159 -2.08 0.91 -16.05
C ALA A 159 -3.17 1.78 -16.70
N LYS A 160 -2.94 2.24 -17.94
CA LYS A 160 -3.90 3.05 -18.69
C LYS A 160 -5.17 2.27 -19.05
N GLU A 161 -5.03 1.00 -19.41
CA GLU A 161 -6.17 0.13 -19.69
C GLU A 161 -7.09 0.03 -18.47
N TRP A 162 -6.55 -0.31 -17.29
CA TRP A 162 -7.32 -0.36 -16.05
C TRP A 162 -7.96 0.98 -15.72
N LEU A 163 -7.22 2.10 -15.81
CA LEU A 163 -7.75 3.45 -15.52
C LEU A 163 -8.96 3.79 -16.39
N ASN A 164 -8.92 3.48 -17.68
CA ASN A 164 -10.01 3.73 -18.60
C ASN A 164 -11.23 2.84 -18.26
N GLN A 165 -11.01 1.55 -18.01
CA GLN A 165 -12.07 0.61 -17.64
C GLN A 165 -12.71 1.01 -16.31
N TRP A 166 -11.93 1.46 -15.33
CA TRP A 166 -12.41 1.93 -14.05
C TRP A 166 -13.30 3.17 -14.17
N GLU A 167 -12.88 4.16 -14.96
CA GLU A 167 -13.67 5.37 -15.23
C GLU A 167 -15.02 5.03 -15.88
N GLU A 168 -15.01 4.17 -16.92
CA GLU A 168 -16.23 3.73 -17.60
C GLU A 168 -17.15 2.94 -16.64
N LYS A 169 -16.60 2.00 -15.88
CA LYS A 169 -17.33 1.15 -14.94
C LYS A 169 -17.98 1.99 -13.83
N THR A 170 -17.23 2.88 -13.20
CA THR A 170 -17.75 3.71 -12.11
C THR A 170 -18.82 4.71 -12.58
N LYS A 171 -18.65 5.28 -13.77
CA LYS A 171 -19.64 6.14 -14.39
C LYS A 171 -20.96 5.39 -14.66
N ALA A 172 -20.89 4.23 -15.30
CA ALA A 172 -22.07 3.41 -15.58
C ALA A 172 -22.76 2.97 -14.28
N THR A 173 -22.00 2.55 -13.27
CA THR A 173 -22.53 2.16 -11.96
C THR A 173 -23.22 3.32 -11.26
N LYS A 174 -22.65 4.53 -11.32
CA LYS A 174 -23.29 5.72 -10.74
C LYS A 174 -24.63 6.03 -11.39
N GLU A 175 -24.70 5.91 -12.73
CA GLU A 175 -25.96 6.08 -13.47
C GLU A 175 -26.99 5.01 -13.07
N GLU A 176 -26.58 3.75 -12.93
CA GLU A 176 -27.44 2.66 -12.46
C GLU A 176 -27.94 2.91 -11.04
N LEU A 177 -27.06 3.27 -10.11
CA LEU A 177 -27.42 3.48 -8.71
C LEU A 177 -28.29 4.73 -8.48
N SER A 178 -28.34 5.67 -9.42
CA SER A 178 -29.18 6.88 -9.31
C SER A 178 -30.67 6.61 -9.20
N GLN A 179 -31.14 5.41 -9.55
CA GLN A 179 -32.53 4.98 -9.36
C GLN A 179 -32.83 4.55 -7.91
N TYR A 180 -31.80 4.27 -7.10
CA TYR A 180 -31.92 3.78 -5.73
C TYR A 180 -31.41 4.78 -4.69
N ILE A 181 -30.38 5.55 -5.03
CA ILE A 181 -29.72 6.51 -4.16
C ILE A 181 -29.94 7.91 -4.71
N ASP A 182 -30.52 8.79 -3.89
CA ASP A 182 -30.61 10.21 -4.24
C ASP A 182 -29.18 10.78 -4.38
N PRO A 183 -28.85 11.51 -5.47
CA PRO A 183 -27.53 12.09 -5.66
C PRO A 183 -27.05 13.03 -4.54
N SER A 184 -27.97 13.56 -3.74
CA SER A 184 -27.67 14.40 -2.56
C SER A 184 -27.44 13.61 -1.28
N SER A 185 -27.65 12.28 -1.30
CA SER A 185 -27.43 11.42 -0.13
C SER A 185 -26.00 11.47 0.36
N THR A 186 -25.84 11.42 1.68
CA THR A 186 -24.56 11.45 2.34
C THR A 186 -24.19 10.09 2.91
N PHE A 187 -22.92 9.75 2.81
CA PHE A 187 -22.34 8.51 3.33
C PHE A 187 -21.38 8.80 4.47
N THR A 188 -21.41 7.93 5.48
CA THR A 188 -20.37 7.89 6.54
C THR A 188 -19.73 6.52 6.53
N ILE A 189 -18.41 6.47 6.62
CA ILE A 189 -17.63 5.24 6.63
C ILE A 189 -17.03 5.08 8.01
N MET A 190 -17.27 3.93 8.65
CA MET A 190 -16.72 3.61 9.95
C MET A 190 -16.07 2.23 9.98
N ASP A 191 -15.14 2.09 10.92
CA ASP A 191 -14.42 0.87 11.23
C ASP A 191 -14.22 0.78 12.75
N PHE A 192 -13.86 -0.40 13.24
CA PHE A 192 -13.55 -0.66 14.63
C PHE A 192 -12.09 -1.11 14.75
N TYR A 193 -11.32 -0.42 15.58
CA TYR A 193 -10.00 -0.87 15.97
C TYR A 193 -9.97 -1.11 17.47
N ASP A 194 -9.79 -2.37 17.87
CA ASP A 194 -10.00 -2.82 19.25
C ASP A 194 -11.45 -2.49 19.68
N LYS A 195 -11.66 -1.54 20.60
CA LYS A 195 -12.98 -1.08 21.06
C LYS A 195 -13.31 0.36 20.64
N ASP A 196 -12.44 0.95 19.87
CA ASP A 196 -12.58 2.32 19.41
C ASP A 196 -13.28 2.40 18.05
N ILE A 197 -14.03 3.47 17.83
CA ILE A 197 -14.70 3.77 16.57
C ILE A 197 -13.86 4.76 15.80
N TYR A 198 -13.58 4.39 14.53
CA TYR A 198 -12.90 5.27 13.60
C TYR A 198 -13.80 5.61 12.42
N LEU A 199 -13.79 6.89 12.03
CA LEU A 199 -14.39 7.36 10.79
C LEU A 199 -13.31 7.58 9.74
N TYR A 200 -13.64 7.32 8.47
CA TYR A 200 -12.70 7.43 7.36
C TYR A 200 -13.18 8.40 6.27
N GLY A 201 -12.19 9.08 5.70
CA GLY A 201 -12.35 10.02 4.60
C GLY A 201 -12.03 9.38 3.24
N LYS A 202 -11.51 10.22 2.31
CA LYS A 202 -11.37 9.90 0.89
C LYS A 202 -10.17 9.02 0.53
N ASN A 203 -9.16 8.90 1.37
CA ASN A 203 -7.81 8.45 0.95
C ASN A 203 -7.14 7.49 1.95
N TRP A 204 -7.92 6.75 2.71
CA TRP A 204 -7.42 5.79 3.70
C TRP A 204 -8.02 4.38 3.56
N GLY A 205 -8.52 4.05 2.37
CA GLY A 205 -9.24 2.79 2.16
C GLY A 205 -10.61 2.79 2.83
N ARG A 206 -11.04 1.63 3.29
CA ARG A 206 -12.34 1.36 3.92
C ARG A 206 -13.54 1.70 3.02
N GLY A 207 -13.29 1.88 1.71
CA GLY A 207 -14.28 2.27 0.74
C GLY A 207 -14.33 3.77 0.46
N GLY A 208 -13.43 4.58 1.05
CA GLY A 208 -13.39 6.03 0.87
C GLY A 208 -13.17 6.44 -0.57
N GLU A 209 -12.18 5.85 -1.23
CA GLU A 209 -11.86 6.11 -2.63
C GLU A 209 -12.99 5.67 -3.57
N LEU A 210 -13.68 4.58 -3.25
CA LEU A 210 -14.83 4.12 -4.01
C LEU A 210 -16.01 5.09 -3.89
N ILE A 211 -16.42 5.39 -2.65
CA ILE A 211 -17.70 6.08 -2.37
C ILE A 211 -17.58 7.58 -2.64
N TYR A 212 -16.51 8.22 -2.11
CA TYR A 212 -16.38 9.67 -2.18
C TYR A 212 -15.70 10.16 -3.47
N ASP A 213 -14.71 9.42 -4.00
CA ASP A 213 -13.98 9.86 -5.19
C ASP A 213 -14.54 9.23 -6.48
N ALA A 214 -14.64 7.90 -6.57
CA ALA A 214 -15.04 7.24 -7.79
C ALA A 214 -16.55 7.41 -8.09
N LEU A 215 -17.42 7.14 -7.10
CA LEU A 215 -18.86 7.32 -7.23
C LEU A 215 -19.31 8.76 -6.94
N GLY A 216 -18.49 9.55 -6.24
CA GLY A 216 -18.70 10.98 -6.00
C GLY A 216 -19.89 11.28 -5.09
N TYR A 217 -20.23 10.41 -4.15
CA TYR A 217 -21.19 10.70 -3.09
C TYR A 217 -20.59 11.65 -2.05
N ALA A 218 -21.45 12.44 -1.41
CA ALA A 218 -21.04 13.37 -0.37
C ALA A 218 -20.89 12.68 0.99
N ALA A 219 -20.08 13.25 1.87
CA ALA A 219 -20.11 12.97 3.30
C ALA A 219 -20.92 14.07 4.03
N PRO A 220 -21.44 13.80 5.24
CA PRO A 220 -21.97 14.86 6.10
C PRO A 220 -20.96 15.98 6.30
N GLN A 221 -21.41 17.22 6.47
CA GLN A 221 -20.54 18.38 6.62
C GLN A 221 -19.50 18.17 7.74
N LYS A 222 -19.93 17.64 8.88
CA LYS A 222 -19.03 17.38 10.02
C LYS A 222 -17.94 16.35 9.69
N VAL A 223 -18.22 15.34 8.88
CA VAL A 223 -17.21 14.40 8.36
C VAL A 223 -16.23 15.12 7.43
N GLN A 224 -16.72 16.01 6.56
CA GLN A 224 -15.87 16.78 5.66
C GLN A 224 -14.92 17.71 6.42
N GLU A 225 -15.40 18.33 7.52
CA GLU A 225 -14.64 19.28 8.32
C GLU A 225 -13.63 18.60 9.24
N ASP A 226 -14.02 17.53 9.94
CA ASP A 226 -13.25 16.93 11.02
C ASP A 226 -12.44 15.70 10.56
N VAL A 227 -12.93 14.92 9.58
CA VAL A 227 -12.33 13.65 9.15
C VAL A 227 -11.46 13.81 7.90
N PHE A 228 -11.96 14.50 6.87
CA PHE A 228 -11.26 14.60 5.58
C PHE A 228 -9.86 15.22 5.66
N PRO A 229 -9.58 16.24 6.50
CA PRO A 229 -8.24 16.83 6.56
C PRO A 229 -7.14 15.86 6.99
N ALA A 230 -7.42 14.96 7.94
CA ALA A 230 -6.49 13.93 8.40
C ALA A 230 -6.70 12.59 7.68
N GLY A 231 -7.87 12.41 7.03
CA GLY A 231 -8.30 11.19 6.38
C GLY A 231 -8.96 10.18 7.32
N TRP A 232 -8.85 10.35 8.62
CA TRP A 232 -9.50 9.53 9.64
C TRP A 232 -9.68 10.30 10.95
N LEU A 233 -10.63 9.83 11.79
CA LEU A 233 -10.89 10.40 13.11
C LEU A 233 -11.36 9.30 14.07
N ASN A 234 -10.73 9.21 15.24
CA ASN A 234 -11.25 8.41 16.35
C ASN A 234 -12.34 9.19 17.10
N ILE A 235 -13.48 8.57 17.32
CA ILE A 235 -14.61 9.19 18.02
C ILE A 235 -15.14 8.29 19.13
N SER A 236 -15.79 8.92 20.12
CA SER A 236 -16.58 8.17 21.11
C SER A 236 -17.97 7.83 20.56
N GLN A 237 -18.57 6.79 21.14
CA GLN A 237 -19.90 6.34 20.75
C GLN A 237 -20.97 7.43 20.88
N GLU A 238 -20.86 8.30 21.91
CA GLU A 238 -21.85 9.31 22.24
C GLU A 238 -22.02 10.37 21.16
N VAL A 239 -20.96 10.66 20.39
CA VAL A 239 -20.98 11.66 19.31
C VAL A 239 -21.21 11.07 17.93
N LEU A 240 -21.39 9.74 17.83
CA LEU A 240 -21.57 9.06 16.54
C LEU A 240 -22.73 9.67 15.73
N GLY A 241 -23.82 10.04 16.38
CA GLY A 241 -24.99 10.64 15.75
C GLY A 241 -24.73 11.97 15.04
N ASP A 242 -23.66 12.70 15.43
CA ASP A 242 -23.29 13.96 14.79
C ASP A 242 -22.61 13.76 13.43
N TYR A 243 -22.09 12.55 13.18
CA TYR A 243 -21.29 12.24 11.98
C TYR A 243 -22.02 11.34 10.98
N VAL A 244 -23.06 10.62 11.41
CA VAL A 244 -23.74 9.65 10.53
C VAL A 244 -24.68 10.36 9.56
N GLY A 245 -24.48 10.07 8.26
CA GLY A 245 -25.30 10.57 7.16
C GLY A 245 -26.54 9.71 6.85
N ASP A 246 -27.01 9.80 5.60
CA ASP A 246 -28.15 9.03 5.13
C ASP A 246 -27.83 7.55 5.02
N TYR A 247 -26.59 7.21 4.67
CA TYR A 247 -26.04 5.86 4.61
C TYR A 247 -24.84 5.71 5.54
N LEU A 248 -24.73 4.52 6.15
CA LEU A 248 -23.61 4.15 7.00
C LEU A 248 -22.94 2.90 6.46
N VAL A 249 -21.67 2.99 6.11
CA VAL A 249 -20.82 1.86 5.73
C VAL A 249 -20.00 1.43 6.92
N VAL A 250 -20.17 0.18 7.33
CA VAL A 250 -19.53 -0.39 8.52
C VAL A 250 -18.56 -1.48 8.10
N ASN A 251 -17.28 -1.20 8.24
CA ASN A 251 -16.23 -2.20 8.04
C ASN A 251 -16.18 -3.11 9.26
N THR A 252 -16.25 -4.41 9.06
CA THR A 252 -16.19 -5.39 10.14
C THR A 252 -15.23 -6.54 9.79
N SER A 253 -14.52 -7.00 10.81
CA SER A 253 -13.68 -8.19 10.78
C SER A 253 -14.13 -9.18 11.85
N LYS A 254 -13.52 -10.35 11.87
CA LYS A 254 -13.77 -11.32 12.94
C LYS A 254 -13.40 -10.78 14.32
N ASP A 255 -12.37 -9.94 14.38
CA ASP A 255 -11.84 -9.39 15.63
C ASP A 255 -12.72 -8.25 16.17
N SER A 256 -13.37 -7.48 15.27
CA SER A 256 -14.25 -6.38 15.64
C SER A 256 -15.71 -6.76 15.88
N GLN A 257 -16.12 -8.01 15.58
CA GLN A 257 -17.53 -8.44 15.66
C GLN A 257 -18.18 -8.21 17.03
N ASN A 258 -17.46 -8.46 18.12
CA ASN A 258 -18.01 -8.29 19.47
C ASN A 258 -18.27 -6.83 19.81
N VAL A 259 -17.38 -5.93 19.37
CA VAL A 259 -17.52 -4.48 19.60
C VAL A 259 -18.64 -3.92 18.75
N ALA A 260 -18.69 -4.32 17.48
CA ALA A 260 -19.77 -3.97 16.59
C ALA A 260 -21.15 -4.45 17.13
N ALA A 261 -21.24 -5.67 17.66
CA ALA A 261 -22.46 -6.21 18.26
C ALA A 261 -22.89 -5.37 19.47
N SER A 262 -21.96 -5.03 20.38
CA SER A 262 -22.26 -4.20 21.55
C SER A 262 -22.76 -2.81 21.16
N LEU A 263 -22.16 -2.17 20.14
CA LEU A 263 -22.64 -0.88 19.63
C LEU A 263 -24.06 -1.01 19.08
N LYS A 264 -24.33 -2.05 18.29
CA LYS A 264 -25.63 -2.30 17.65
C LYS A 264 -26.79 -2.51 18.65
N GLU A 265 -26.48 -2.95 19.86
CA GLU A 265 -27.46 -3.10 20.95
C GLU A 265 -27.75 -1.76 21.67
N SER A 266 -26.96 -0.72 21.42
CA SER A 266 -27.06 0.55 22.13
C SER A 266 -28.22 1.44 21.64
N ASP A 267 -28.73 2.29 22.52
CA ASP A 267 -29.72 3.32 22.16
C ASP A 267 -29.15 4.34 21.16
N VAL A 268 -27.84 4.62 21.22
CA VAL A 268 -27.16 5.52 20.28
C VAL A 268 -27.28 4.98 18.86
N TRP A 269 -26.94 3.73 18.66
CA TRP A 269 -27.06 3.07 17.36
C TRP A 269 -28.50 3.05 16.84
N ASN A 270 -29.43 2.59 17.67
CA ASN A 270 -30.84 2.46 17.30
C ASN A 270 -31.52 3.79 16.99
N ASN A 271 -30.92 4.92 17.42
CA ASN A 271 -31.39 6.25 17.12
C ASN A 271 -30.81 6.89 15.86
N LEU A 272 -29.78 6.30 15.23
CA LEU A 272 -29.21 6.78 13.99
C LEU A 272 -30.25 6.75 12.85
N SER A 273 -30.26 7.80 12.03
CA SER A 273 -31.16 7.88 10.85
C SER A 273 -30.91 6.75 9.85
N ALA A 274 -29.64 6.48 9.56
CA ALA A 274 -29.26 5.37 8.67
C ALA A 274 -29.78 4.01 9.17
N VAL A 275 -29.72 3.75 10.49
CA VAL A 275 -30.23 2.50 11.08
C VAL A 275 -31.75 2.42 11.00
N LYS A 276 -32.47 3.49 11.34
CA LYS A 276 -33.94 3.55 11.28
C LYS A 276 -34.47 3.37 9.85
N ASN A 277 -33.73 3.88 8.87
CA ASN A 277 -34.06 3.77 7.45
C ASN A 277 -33.55 2.48 6.80
N LYS A 278 -32.84 1.64 7.54
CA LYS A 278 -32.18 0.43 7.05
C LYS A 278 -31.10 0.69 6.00
N HIS A 279 -30.44 1.83 6.05
CA HIS A 279 -29.37 2.24 5.14
C HIS A 279 -27.97 1.95 5.75
N VAL A 280 -27.78 0.76 6.31
CA VAL A 280 -26.52 0.31 6.86
C VAL A 280 -25.94 -0.78 5.95
N LEU A 281 -24.76 -0.53 5.42
CA LEU A 281 -23.99 -1.47 4.61
C LEU A 281 -22.86 -2.05 5.46
N GLU A 282 -22.95 -3.34 5.77
CA GLU A 282 -21.86 -4.06 6.43
C GLU A 282 -20.95 -4.66 5.38
N VAL A 283 -19.66 -4.35 5.46
CA VAL A 283 -18.67 -4.77 4.49
C VAL A 283 -17.49 -5.47 5.16
N ASP A 284 -16.86 -6.39 4.40
CA ASP A 284 -15.69 -7.14 4.87
C ASP A 284 -14.46 -6.24 4.92
N GLU A 285 -13.90 -6.04 6.12
CA GLU A 285 -12.67 -5.26 6.31
C GLU A 285 -11.51 -5.78 5.47
N ASN A 286 -11.35 -7.09 5.30
CA ASN A 286 -10.25 -7.64 4.49
C ASN A 286 -10.28 -7.13 3.05
N LEU A 287 -11.47 -6.89 2.50
CA LEU A 287 -11.64 -6.32 1.16
C LEU A 287 -11.55 -4.79 1.16
N PHE A 288 -12.27 -4.15 2.07
CA PHE A 288 -12.45 -2.70 2.05
C PHE A 288 -11.29 -1.91 2.66
N TYR A 289 -10.39 -2.59 3.38
CA TYR A 289 -9.15 -1.98 3.91
C TYR A 289 -8.29 -1.33 2.81
N PHE A 290 -8.30 -1.87 1.61
CA PHE A 290 -7.43 -1.50 0.50
C PHE A 290 -8.13 -0.60 -0.52
N SER A 291 -7.34 0.16 -1.27
CA SER A 291 -7.79 1.01 -2.39
C SER A 291 -7.01 0.71 -3.68
N ASP A 292 -6.50 -0.51 -3.79
CA ASP A 292 -5.84 -1.00 -4.99
C ASP A 292 -6.85 -1.42 -6.09
N PRO A 293 -6.41 -1.53 -7.35
CA PRO A 293 -7.27 -1.88 -8.49
C PRO A 293 -8.12 -3.11 -8.29
N LEU A 294 -7.53 -4.22 -7.81
CA LEU A 294 -8.24 -5.48 -7.65
C LEU A 294 -9.30 -5.40 -6.54
N SER A 295 -8.94 -4.74 -5.43
CA SER A 295 -9.85 -4.53 -4.32
C SER A 295 -11.00 -3.59 -4.71
N LEU A 296 -10.72 -2.48 -5.38
CA LEU A 296 -11.73 -1.50 -5.80
C LEU A 296 -12.75 -2.11 -6.77
N ASP A 297 -12.30 -2.91 -7.75
CA ASP A 297 -13.20 -3.60 -8.67
C ASP A 297 -14.18 -4.50 -7.92
N LYS A 298 -13.70 -5.27 -6.96
CA LYS A 298 -14.54 -6.16 -6.16
C LYS A 298 -15.40 -5.41 -5.14
N GLN A 299 -14.89 -4.33 -4.54
CA GLN A 299 -15.65 -3.45 -3.65
C GLN A 299 -16.85 -2.84 -4.36
N LEU A 300 -16.67 -2.40 -5.62
CA LEU A 300 -17.74 -1.85 -6.43
C LEU A 300 -18.87 -2.88 -6.64
N ASP A 301 -18.52 -4.13 -6.97
CA ASP A 301 -19.50 -5.20 -7.15
C ASP A 301 -20.26 -5.52 -5.84
N VAL A 302 -19.55 -5.53 -4.71
CA VAL A 302 -20.14 -5.72 -3.37
C VAL A 302 -21.05 -4.55 -3.01
N PHE A 303 -20.63 -3.32 -3.28
CA PHE A 303 -21.40 -2.11 -2.99
C PHE A 303 -22.71 -2.10 -3.79
N VAL A 304 -22.66 -2.38 -5.08
CA VAL A 304 -23.86 -2.48 -5.95
C VAL A 304 -24.82 -3.55 -5.43
N THR A 305 -24.30 -4.72 -5.08
CA THR A 305 -25.10 -5.81 -4.52
C THR A 305 -25.80 -5.38 -3.23
N ALA A 306 -25.05 -4.77 -2.29
CA ALA A 306 -25.62 -4.30 -1.03
C ALA A 306 -26.70 -3.24 -1.21
N ILE A 307 -26.50 -2.28 -2.12
CA ILE A 307 -27.53 -1.27 -2.43
C ILE A 307 -28.78 -1.89 -3.03
N ASN A 308 -28.64 -2.87 -3.93
CA ASN A 308 -29.78 -3.57 -4.52
C ASN A 308 -30.57 -4.35 -3.45
N GLU A 309 -29.88 -5.00 -2.50
CA GLU A 309 -30.51 -5.72 -1.39
C GLU A 309 -31.28 -4.80 -0.44
N LEU A 310 -30.78 -3.57 -0.18
CA LEU A 310 -31.49 -2.58 0.65
C LEU A 310 -32.79 -2.10 -0.01
N ASN A 311 -32.93 -2.22 -1.33
CA ASN A 311 -34.07 -1.72 -2.10
C ASN A 311 -35.00 -2.86 -2.61
N ALA A 312 -34.70 -4.11 -2.29
CA ALA A 312 -35.51 -5.26 -2.66
C ALA A 312 -36.62 -5.52 -1.61
#